data_69a16a5aef7b7d5f1219fafad70525df
#
_entry.id   69a16a5aef7b7d5f1219fafad70525df
#
_cell.length_a   1.000
_cell.length_b   1.000
_cell.length_c   1.000
_cell.angle_alpha   90.00
_cell.angle_beta   90.00
_cell.angle_gamma   90.00
#
_symmetry.space_group_name_H-M   'P 1'
#
loop_
_entity.id
_entity.type
_entity.pdbx_description
1 polymer ?
#
loop_
_entity_poly.entity_id
_entity_poly.type
_entity_poly.pdbx_seq_one_letter_code
_entity_poly.pdbx_strand_id
1 'polypeptide(L)'
;MNSRLIAVEGADGSGKSTQARLLAERLGALYTREPGGTPLGEQIRDIVLDPDGNPLADRAEALMIAAARAQHVAEVVRPALAAGRDVVTDRYIDSSIAYQGYGRRLGPDAVAAVSDFATEGLVADL
;
A
#
# COMPACT_ATOMS: atom_id res chain seq x y z
N MET A 1 16.35 13.09 13.14
CA MET A 1 16.72 11.95 12.29
C MET A 1 15.59 11.67 11.31
N ASN A 2 15.95 11.53 10.06
CA ASN A 2 14.97 11.39 9.00
C ASN A 2 14.72 9.91 8.72
N SER A 3 13.63 9.38 9.25
CA SER A 3 13.14 8.07 8.87
C SER A 3 12.58 8.12 7.44
N ARG A 4 12.63 6.97 6.75
CA ARG A 4 12.26 6.88 5.33
C ARG A 4 11.13 5.88 5.14
N LEU A 5 10.21 6.23 4.24
CA LEU A 5 9.24 5.30 3.71
C LEU A 5 9.74 4.81 2.34
N ILE A 6 9.98 3.52 2.23
CA ILE A 6 10.48 2.88 1.03
C ILE A 6 9.40 1.94 0.50
N ALA A 7 8.94 2.16 -0.72
CA ALA A 7 7.96 1.32 -1.38
C ALA A 7 8.65 0.39 -2.38
N VAL A 8 8.35 -0.90 -2.29
CA VAL A 8 8.82 -1.89 -3.26
C VAL A 8 7.66 -2.27 -4.15
N GLU A 9 7.73 -1.92 -5.40
CA GLU A 9 6.68 -2.13 -6.38
C GLU A 9 7.12 -3.15 -7.43
N GLY A 10 6.17 -3.83 -8.04
CA GLY A 10 6.45 -4.80 -9.08
C GLY A 10 5.32 -5.80 -9.24
N ALA A 11 5.37 -6.57 -10.34
CA ALA A 11 4.38 -7.59 -10.63
C ALA A 11 4.49 -8.77 -9.65
N ASP A 12 3.37 -9.48 -9.48
CA ASP A 12 3.37 -10.72 -8.71
C ASP A 12 4.30 -11.73 -9.36
N GLY A 13 5.03 -12.49 -8.54
CA GLY A 13 6.01 -13.47 -9.02
C GLY A 13 7.35 -12.90 -9.42
N SER A 14 7.57 -11.58 -9.26
CA SER A 14 8.85 -10.95 -9.60
C SER A 14 9.92 -11.05 -8.51
N GLY A 15 9.59 -11.65 -7.36
CA GLY A 15 10.47 -11.69 -6.19
C GLY A 15 10.37 -10.45 -5.31
N LYS A 16 9.41 -9.58 -5.57
CA LYS A 16 9.21 -8.30 -4.88
C LYS A 16 9.09 -8.46 -3.37
N SER A 17 8.24 -9.37 -2.90
CA SER A 17 8.01 -9.55 -1.46
C SER A 17 9.27 -10.07 -0.74
N THR A 18 10.01 -10.97 -1.37
CA THR A 18 11.28 -11.47 -0.83
C THR A 18 12.29 -10.33 -0.73
N GLN A 19 12.41 -9.53 -1.77
CA GLN A 19 13.34 -8.39 -1.79
C GLN A 19 12.96 -7.34 -0.75
N ALA A 20 11.67 -7.05 -0.59
CA ALA A 20 11.19 -6.11 0.41
C ALA A 20 11.55 -6.55 1.83
N ARG A 21 11.36 -7.84 2.14
CA ARG A 21 11.74 -8.39 3.46
C ARG A 21 13.23 -8.31 3.71
N LEU A 22 14.04 -8.69 2.73
CA LEU A 22 15.49 -8.63 2.84
C LEU A 22 15.98 -7.20 3.05
N LEU A 23 15.41 -6.25 2.32
CA LEU A 23 15.74 -4.84 2.48
C LEU A 23 15.39 -4.34 3.88
N ALA A 24 14.21 -4.69 4.37
CA ALA A 24 13.79 -4.31 5.72
C ALA A 24 14.73 -4.87 6.79
N GLU A 25 15.14 -6.13 6.65
CA GLU A 25 16.11 -6.75 7.57
C GLU A 25 17.45 -6.01 7.54
N ARG A 26 17.95 -5.70 6.35
CA ARG A 26 19.23 -4.98 6.18
C ARG A 26 19.22 -3.61 6.82
N LEU A 27 18.09 -2.92 6.73
CA LEU A 27 17.96 -1.55 7.25
C LEU A 27 17.50 -1.50 8.70
N GLY A 28 17.13 -2.62 9.31
CA GLY A 28 16.47 -2.61 10.60
C GLY A 28 15.11 -1.92 10.55
N ALA A 29 14.46 -1.93 9.39
CA ALA A 29 13.21 -1.25 9.14
C ALA A 29 12.00 -2.10 9.50
N LEU A 30 10.85 -1.46 9.70
CA LEU A 30 9.58 -2.15 9.80
C LEU A 30 9.18 -2.64 8.41
N TYR A 31 8.92 -3.94 8.27
CA TYR A 31 8.34 -4.50 7.04
C TYR A 31 6.82 -4.49 7.14
N THR A 32 6.15 -4.05 6.10
CA THR A 32 4.69 -4.08 6.00
C THR A 32 4.26 -4.26 4.55
N ARG A 33 2.95 -4.37 4.31
CA ARG A 33 2.42 -4.60 2.96
C ARG A 33 1.09 -3.92 2.75
N GLU A 34 0.74 -3.69 1.47
CA GLU A 34 -0.57 -3.20 1.06
C GLU A 34 -1.16 -4.02 -0.09
N PRO A 35 -2.48 -4.19 -0.14
CA PRO A 35 -3.43 -3.85 0.91
C PRO A 35 -3.21 -4.74 2.13
N GLY A 36 -3.34 -4.15 3.34
CA GLY A 36 -3.12 -4.89 4.58
C GLY A 36 -2.38 -4.06 5.61
N GLY A 37 -1.60 -4.75 6.43
CA GLY A 37 -0.75 -4.12 7.44
C GLY A 37 -1.45 -3.77 8.75
N THR A 38 -2.76 -3.82 8.81
CA THR A 38 -3.59 -3.61 10.00
C THR A 38 -4.70 -4.66 10.03
N PRO A 39 -5.36 -4.89 11.17
CA PRO A 39 -6.50 -5.81 11.21
C PRO A 39 -7.57 -5.45 10.18
N LEU A 40 -7.95 -4.18 10.09
CA LEU A 40 -8.91 -3.72 9.08
C LEU A 40 -8.38 -3.92 7.66
N GLY A 41 -7.14 -3.56 7.42
CA GLY A 41 -6.51 -3.70 6.11
C GLY A 41 -6.43 -5.13 5.65
N GLU A 42 -6.14 -6.08 6.55
CA GLU A 42 -6.11 -7.50 6.21
C GLU A 42 -7.51 -8.04 5.89
N GLN A 43 -8.54 -7.57 6.57
CA GLN A 43 -9.94 -7.91 6.23
C GLN A 43 -10.31 -7.41 4.84
N ILE A 44 -9.93 -6.19 4.51
CA ILE A 44 -10.15 -5.62 3.18
C ILE A 44 -9.37 -6.42 2.13
N ARG A 45 -8.12 -6.77 2.42
CA ARG A 45 -7.31 -7.61 1.53
C ARG A 45 -8.03 -8.91 1.19
N ASP A 46 -8.57 -9.59 2.20
CA ASP A 46 -9.29 -10.84 2.00
C ASP A 46 -10.49 -10.68 1.07
N ILE A 47 -11.21 -9.58 1.19
CA ILE A 47 -12.36 -9.28 0.33
C ILE A 47 -11.91 -8.97 -1.10
N VAL A 48 -10.93 -8.10 -1.26
CA VAL A 48 -10.48 -7.63 -2.57
C VAL A 48 -9.81 -8.75 -3.38
N LEU A 49 -9.08 -9.64 -2.71
CA LEU A 49 -8.32 -10.70 -3.37
C LEU A 49 -9.06 -12.04 -3.41
N ASP A 50 -10.30 -12.13 -2.94
CA ASP A 50 -11.07 -13.36 -2.93
C ASP A 50 -11.53 -13.72 -4.35
N PRO A 51 -10.99 -14.82 -4.95
CA PRO A 51 -11.38 -15.22 -6.29
C PRO A 51 -12.80 -15.78 -6.35
N ASP A 52 -13.36 -16.22 -5.22
CA ASP A 52 -14.69 -16.82 -5.12
C ASP A 52 -15.73 -15.85 -4.54
N GLY A 53 -15.31 -14.62 -4.25
CA GLY A 53 -16.19 -13.60 -3.70
C GLY A 53 -17.11 -12.96 -4.74
N ASN A 54 -18.03 -12.12 -4.28
CA ASN A 54 -18.86 -11.33 -5.16
C ASN A 54 -18.00 -10.37 -6.00
N PRO A 55 -18.32 -10.20 -7.29
CA PRO A 55 -17.62 -9.24 -8.13
C PRO A 55 -17.72 -7.84 -7.53
N LEU A 56 -16.57 -7.14 -7.45
CA LEU A 56 -16.52 -5.76 -6.99
C LEU A 56 -16.60 -4.82 -8.19
N ALA A 57 -17.37 -3.75 -8.07
CA ALA A 57 -17.28 -2.65 -9.01
C ALA A 57 -15.86 -2.07 -8.94
N ASP A 58 -15.33 -1.61 -10.07
CA ASP A 58 -13.96 -1.09 -10.13
C ASP A 58 -13.72 0.04 -9.14
N ARG A 59 -14.68 0.95 -8.99
CA ARG A 59 -14.59 2.05 -8.03
C ARG A 59 -14.64 1.55 -6.58
N ALA A 60 -15.45 0.52 -6.30
CA ALA A 60 -15.51 -0.08 -4.97
C ALA A 60 -14.17 -0.70 -4.58
N GLU A 61 -13.54 -1.42 -5.50
CA GLU A 61 -12.21 -1.98 -5.29
C GLU A 61 -11.20 -0.88 -4.95
N ALA A 62 -11.16 0.17 -5.76
CA ALA A 62 -10.24 1.29 -5.56
C ALA A 62 -10.46 1.97 -4.19
N LEU A 63 -11.72 2.18 -3.81
CA LEU A 63 -12.06 2.80 -2.53
C LEU A 63 -11.71 1.91 -1.34
N MET A 64 -11.90 0.60 -1.48
CA MET A 64 -11.52 -0.35 -0.42
C MET A 64 -10.02 -0.38 -0.22
N ILE A 65 -9.25 -0.40 -1.30
CA ILE A 65 -7.79 -0.34 -1.23
C ILE A 65 -7.34 0.97 -0.60
N ALA A 66 -7.98 2.09 -0.96
CA ALA A 66 -7.69 3.40 -0.36
C ALA A 66 -8.04 3.43 1.14
N ALA A 67 -9.15 2.82 1.53
CA ALA A 67 -9.53 2.72 2.94
C ALA A 67 -8.50 1.91 3.74
N ALA A 68 -8.06 0.77 3.20
CA ALA A 68 -7.00 -0.03 3.82
C ALA A 68 -5.70 0.78 3.97
N ARG A 69 -5.36 1.56 2.95
CA ARG A 69 -4.17 2.43 2.96
C ARG A 69 -4.29 3.54 4.01
N ALA A 70 -5.44 4.18 4.10
CA ALA A 70 -5.67 5.23 5.09
C ALA A 70 -5.47 4.71 6.51
N GLN A 71 -6.00 3.53 6.82
CA GLN A 71 -5.82 2.90 8.13
C GLN A 71 -4.35 2.52 8.35
N HIS A 72 -3.70 1.96 7.34
CA HIS A 72 -2.30 1.55 7.39
C HIS A 72 -1.37 2.73 7.68
N VAL A 73 -1.57 3.83 6.98
CA VAL A 73 -0.76 5.04 7.19
C VAL A 73 -0.96 5.60 8.59
N ALA A 74 -2.21 5.71 9.04
CA ALA A 74 -2.52 6.28 10.35
C ALA A 74 -2.05 5.40 11.52
N GLU A 75 -2.22 4.09 11.41
CA GLU A 75 -1.99 3.16 12.51
C GLU A 75 -0.55 2.64 12.58
N VAL A 76 0.11 2.48 11.44
CA VAL A 76 1.41 1.78 11.36
C VAL A 76 2.51 2.68 10.81
N VAL A 77 2.32 3.25 9.62
CA VAL A 77 3.41 3.91 8.91
C VAL A 77 3.84 5.21 9.59
N ARG A 78 2.91 6.13 9.81
CA ARG A 78 3.23 7.41 10.45
C ARG A 78 3.77 7.25 11.86
N PRO A 79 3.21 6.39 12.71
CA PRO A 79 3.81 6.17 14.04
C PRO A 79 5.24 5.64 13.98
N ALA A 80 5.55 4.72 13.07
CA ALA A 80 6.90 4.18 12.92
C ALA A 80 7.87 5.27 12.47
N LEU A 81 7.49 6.06 11.46
CA LEU A 81 8.31 7.16 10.97
C LEU A 81 8.54 8.21 12.06
N ALA A 82 7.50 8.55 12.82
CA ALA A 82 7.61 9.50 13.93
C ALA A 82 8.53 9.01 15.03
N ALA A 83 8.63 7.70 15.23
CA ALA A 83 9.55 7.07 16.18
C ALA A 83 10.98 6.94 15.62
N GLY A 84 11.25 7.47 14.44
CA GLY A 84 12.57 7.41 13.81
C GLY A 84 12.89 6.09 13.13
N ARG A 85 11.89 5.27 12.89
CA ARG A 85 12.06 3.96 12.27
C ARG A 85 11.74 4.00 10.78
N ASP A 86 12.64 3.50 9.95
CA ASP A 86 12.37 3.32 8.52
C ASP A 86 11.26 2.28 8.31
N VAL A 87 10.49 2.45 7.26
CA VAL A 87 9.41 1.53 6.87
C VAL A 87 9.65 1.08 5.44
N VAL A 88 9.63 -0.24 5.22
CA VAL A 88 9.62 -0.84 3.88
C VAL A 88 8.24 -1.45 3.67
N THR A 89 7.51 -0.92 2.70
CA THR A 89 6.20 -1.46 2.34
C THR A 89 6.27 -2.20 1.01
N ASP A 90 5.72 -3.40 1.02
CA ASP A 90 5.45 -4.17 -0.19
C ASP A 90 4.18 -3.61 -0.80
N ARG A 91 4.29 -2.82 -1.83
CA ARG A 91 3.30 -2.00 -2.52
C ARG A 91 2.87 -0.75 -1.76
N TYR A 92 2.58 0.27 -2.54
CA TYR A 92 2.03 1.53 -2.07
C TYR A 92 1.22 2.20 -3.20
N ILE A 93 1.27 3.51 -3.32
CA ILE A 93 0.43 4.29 -4.26
C ILE A 93 0.62 3.86 -5.71
N ASP A 94 1.84 3.60 -6.15
CA ASP A 94 2.13 3.26 -7.54
C ASP A 94 1.41 2.00 -8.00
N SER A 95 1.23 1.01 -7.13
CA SER A 95 0.43 -0.18 -7.44
C SER A 95 -1.02 0.18 -7.73
N SER A 96 -1.62 1.09 -6.95
CA SER A 96 -3.00 1.53 -7.19
C SER A 96 -3.13 2.30 -8.50
N ILE A 97 -2.18 3.16 -8.82
CA ILE A 97 -2.18 3.88 -10.08
C ILE A 97 -2.10 2.89 -11.25
N ALA A 98 -1.22 1.88 -11.15
CA ALA A 98 -1.08 0.88 -12.20
C ALA A 98 -2.31 -0.02 -12.34
N TYR A 99 -2.80 -0.59 -11.23
CA TYR A 99 -3.88 -1.58 -11.29
C TYR A 99 -5.27 -0.95 -11.37
N GLN A 100 -5.57 0.07 -10.60
CA GLN A 100 -6.87 0.74 -10.62
C GLN A 100 -6.90 1.87 -11.64
N GLY A 101 -5.85 2.67 -11.73
CA GLY A 101 -5.79 3.81 -12.64
C GLY A 101 -5.78 3.37 -14.11
N TYR A 102 -4.86 2.52 -14.47
CA TYR A 102 -4.70 2.01 -15.83
C TYR A 102 -5.42 0.69 -16.04
N GLY A 103 -5.18 -0.30 -15.18
CA GLY A 103 -5.73 -1.64 -15.32
C GLY A 103 -7.25 -1.68 -15.32
N ARG A 104 -7.90 -0.96 -14.40
CA ARG A 104 -9.36 -0.82 -14.32
C ARG A 104 -9.89 0.40 -15.07
N ARG A 105 -9.02 1.15 -15.73
CA ARG A 105 -9.37 2.34 -16.53
C ARG A 105 -10.11 3.43 -15.75
N LEU A 106 -9.85 3.54 -14.47
CA LEU A 106 -10.42 4.61 -13.64
C LEU A 106 -9.73 5.96 -13.87
N GLY A 107 -8.57 5.94 -14.48
CA GLY A 107 -7.75 7.12 -14.72
C GLY A 107 -6.70 7.29 -13.62
N PRO A 108 -5.44 7.56 -13.99
CA PRO A 108 -4.36 7.71 -13.01
C PRO A 108 -4.57 8.91 -12.10
N ASP A 109 -5.15 10.01 -12.60
CA ASP A 109 -5.35 11.22 -11.82
C ASP A 109 -6.40 11.03 -10.72
N ALA A 110 -7.49 10.34 -11.03
CA ALA A 110 -8.54 10.04 -10.04
C ALA A 110 -8.01 9.14 -8.93
N VAL A 111 -7.26 8.10 -9.29
CA VAL A 111 -6.68 7.18 -8.32
C VAL A 111 -5.60 7.87 -7.48
N ALA A 112 -4.79 8.72 -8.08
CA ALA A 112 -3.80 9.52 -7.37
C ALA A 112 -4.46 10.45 -6.35
N ALA A 113 -5.57 11.10 -6.72
CA ALA A 113 -6.30 12.00 -5.82
C ALA A 113 -6.88 11.25 -4.62
N VAL A 114 -7.46 10.07 -4.85
CA VAL A 114 -7.99 9.23 -3.76
C VAL A 114 -6.87 8.75 -2.85
N SER A 115 -5.73 8.37 -3.41
CA SER A 115 -4.55 7.96 -2.65
C SER A 115 -3.98 9.11 -1.82
N ASP A 116 -3.94 10.31 -2.37
CA ASP A 116 -3.47 11.49 -1.66
C ASP A 116 -4.37 11.80 -0.45
N PHE A 117 -5.68 11.72 -0.64
CA PHE A 117 -6.62 11.85 0.45
C PHE A 117 -6.40 10.78 1.53
N ALA A 118 -6.24 9.53 1.13
CA ALA A 118 -6.05 8.41 2.04
C ALA A 118 -4.77 8.54 2.88
N THR A 119 -3.70 9.02 2.29
CA THR A 119 -2.38 9.10 2.92
C THR A 119 -2.09 10.44 3.59
N GLU A 120 -3.00 11.42 3.45
CA GLU A 120 -2.74 12.80 3.85
C GLU A 120 -1.42 13.32 3.26
N GLY A 121 -1.20 13.02 1.98
CA GLY A 121 -0.04 13.48 1.25
C GLY A 121 1.27 12.74 1.55
N LEU A 122 1.23 11.66 2.32
CA LEU A 122 2.44 10.89 2.59
C LEU A 122 2.85 10.10 1.35
N VAL A 123 3.99 10.45 0.80
CA VAL A 123 4.59 9.75 -0.35
C VAL A 123 5.83 8.98 0.08
N ALA A 124 6.19 7.97 -0.69
CA ALA A 124 7.42 7.23 -0.43
C ALA A 124 8.64 8.09 -0.80
N ASP A 125 9.70 7.94 -0.02
CA ASP A 125 10.98 8.59 -0.29
C ASP A 125 11.73 7.88 -1.42
N LEU A 126 11.48 6.59 -1.55
CA LEU A 126 12.06 5.72 -2.58
C LEU A 126 11.03 4.73 -3.09
#